data_24339fbbff17a9938d795f3312ee9ca5
#
_entry.id   24339fbbff17a9938d795f3312ee9ca5
#
_cell.length_a   1.000
_cell.length_b   1.000
_cell.length_c   1.000
_cell.angle_alpha   90.00
_cell.angle_beta   90.00
_cell.angle_gamma   90.00
#
_symmetry.space_group_name_H-M   'P 1'
#
loop_
_entity.id
_entity.type
_entity.pdbx_description
1 polymer ?
#
loop_
_entity_poly.entity_id
_entity_poly.type
_entity_poly.pdbx_seq_one_letter_code
_entity_poly.pdbx_strand_id
1 'polypeptide(L)'
;TLLTPDWSVLFDVNIWLAAFSQIIFSLSLGMAIALTYASYLPEDSKLINNVLIVVSSNSGFEIFTAFGVFSILGFMSVTSGVPIESLIRQGTGLVFIVFPTIFNTMGIAGKILGPLFFLAILFAGITSALGFLEPLLNSVCDKFGFTRKKSASILCGVGFVISMFFTCGISSYLVEIVDGFLNQFGILFLIALQCIIFGWILGIDDLIEVVNKDSVMHVGKLWVTIIKYILPCVIFIVWTFGIIDLIKTGGFLELAVDVVITPVSYTHLTLPTILR
;
A
#
# COMPACT_ATOMS: atom_id res chain seq x y z
N THR A 1 -24.06 -3.66 0.92
CA THR A 1 -22.85 -3.76 0.06
C THR A 1 -21.68 -4.36 0.84
N LEU A 2 -21.18 -3.76 1.93
CA LEU A 2 -19.99 -4.27 2.66
C LEU A 2 -20.15 -5.71 3.17
N LEU A 3 -21.32 -6.10 3.64
CA LEU A 3 -21.59 -7.42 4.23
C LEU A 3 -22.35 -8.37 3.29
N THR A 4 -22.52 -8.00 2.04
CA THR A 4 -23.18 -8.84 1.02
C THR A 4 -22.12 -9.44 0.10
N PRO A 5 -21.69 -10.70 0.31
CA PRO A 5 -20.66 -11.30 -0.53
C PRO A 5 -21.20 -11.58 -1.93
N ASP A 6 -20.42 -11.26 -2.92
CA ASP A 6 -20.63 -11.71 -4.31
C ASP A 6 -19.62 -12.82 -4.62
N TRP A 7 -20.09 -14.05 -4.65
CA TRP A 7 -19.26 -15.23 -4.89
C TRP A 7 -18.85 -15.39 -6.35
N SER A 8 -19.50 -14.68 -7.28
CA SER A 8 -19.21 -14.77 -8.71
C SER A 8 -17.80 -14.22 -9.04
N VAL A 9 -17.32 -13.24 -8.25
CA VAL A 9 -16.03 -12.59 -8.46
C VAL A 9 -14.83 -13.44 -8.01
N LEU A 10 -15.02 -14.57 -7.35
CA LEU A 10 -13.91 -15.44 -6.94
C LEU A 10 -13.08 -16.01 -8.09
N PHE A 11 -13.65 -16.04 -9.30
CA PHE A 11 -12.95 -16.47 -10.51
C PHE A 11 -12.28 -15.32 -11.28
N ASP A 12 -12.42 -14.08 -10.82
CA ASP A 12 -11.75 -12.93 -11.40
C ASP A 12 -10.35 -12.77 -10.80
N VAL A 13 -9.33 -12.91 -11.63
CA VAL A 13 -7.92 -12.77 -11.23
C VAL A 13 -7.59 -11.37 -10.70
N ASN A 14 -8.26 -10.34 -11.20
CA ASN A 14 -8.03 -8.96 -10.76
C ASN A 14 -8.44 -8.75 -9.31
N ILE A 15 -9.47 -9.43 -8.84
CA ILE A 15 -9.89 -9.40 -7.42
C ILE A 15 -8.79 -9.99 -6.52
N TRP A 16 -8.20 -11.11 -6.95
CA TRP A 16 -7.09 -11.72 -6.20
C TRP A 16 -5.83 -10.86 -6.23
N LEU A 17 -5.52 -10.26 -7.38
CA LEU A 17 -4.39 -9.32 -7.51
C LEU A 17 -4.57 -8.14 -6.55
N ALA A 18 -5.75 -7.53 -6.52
CA ALA A 18 -6.07 -6.43 -5.61
C ALA A 18 -6.01 -6.85 -4.14
N ALA A 19 -6.57 -8.02 -3.79
CA ALA A 19 -6.57 -8.53 -2.42
C ALA A 19 -5.14 -8.84 -1.91
N PHE A 20 -4.31 -9.51 -2.72
CA PHE A 20 -2.92 -9.76 -2.37
C PHE A 20 -2.12 -8.47 -2.23
N SER A 21 -2.28 -7.54 -3.18
CA SER A 21 -1.62 -6.23 -3.13
C SER A 21 -2.00 -5.46 -1.86
N GLN A 22 -3.28 -5.45 -1.48
CA GLN A 22 -3.76 -4.80 -0.27
C GLN A 22 -3.11 -5.38 1.00
N ILE A 23 -3.11 -6.71 1.16
CA ILE A 23 -2.51 -7.36 2.33
C ILE A 23 -1.01 -7.09 2.41
N ILE A 24 -0.33 -7.19 1.28
CA ILE A 24 1.12 -7.01 1.17
C ILE A 24 1.50 -5.57 1.53
N PHE A 25 0.78 -4.60 0.97
CA PHE A 25 1.02 -3.19 1.25
C PHE A 25 0.68 -2.83 2.69
N SER A 26 -0.46 -3.27 3.19
CA SER A 26 -0.94 -2.99 4.54
C SER A 26 0.02 -3.51 5.62
N LEU A 27 0.58 -4.70 5.40
CA LEU A 27 1.57 -5.29 6.31
C LEU A 27 3.02 -4.91 5.98
N SER A 28 3.24 -4.01 5.01
CA SER A 28 4.56 -3.54 4.57
C SER A 28 5.52 -4.68 4.18
N LEU A 29 4.99 -5.74 3.57
CA LEU A 29 5.78 -6.89 3.14
C LEU A 29 6.58 -6.54 1.86
N GLY A 30 7.76 -7.14 1.71
CA GLY A 30 8.60 -6.91 0.53
C GLY A 30 9.38 -5.58 0.53
N MET A 31 9.16 -4.69 1.47
CA MET A 31 9.72 -3.34 1.53
C MET A 31 10.89 -3.20 2.50
N ALA A 32 11.42 -4.31 3.04
CA ALA A 32 12.48 -4.37 4.05
C ALA A 32 12.16 -3.69 5.39
N ILE A 33 10.98 -3.10 5.56
CA ILE A 33 10.57 -2.40 6.79
C ILE A 33 10.55 -3.37 7.97
N ALA A 34 9.86 -4.51 7.83
CA ALA A 34 9.78 -5.52 8.87
C ALA A 34 11.17 -6.07 9.26
N LEU A 35 12.06 -6.30 8.29
CA LEU A 35 13.44 -6.74 8.54
C LEU A 35 14.22 -5.70 9.33
N THR A 36 14.10 -4.43 8.96
CA THR A 36 14.80 -3.33 9.64
C THR A 36 14.32 -3.18 11.07
N TYR A 37 13.01 -3.19 11.31
CA TYR A 37 12.48 -3.10 12.68
C TYR A 37 12.79 -4.36 13.50
N ALA A 38 12.79 -5.54 12.88
CA ALA A 38 13.18 -6.78 13.55
C ALA A 38 14.64 -6.75 14.01
N SER A 39 15.55 -6.08 13.29
CA SER A 39 16.94 -5.94 13.70
C SER A 39 17.15 -5.08 14.96
N TYR A 40 16.14 -4.32 15.36
CA TYR A 40 16.16 -3.52 16.60
C TYR A 40 15.54 -4.24 17.80
N LEU A 41 14.94 -5.42 17.58
CA LEU A 41 14.33 -6.18 18.66
C LEU A 41 15.41 -6.85 19.54
N PRO A 42 15.19 -6.91 20.86
CA PRO A 42 16.02 -7.71 21.75
C PRO A 42 16.04 -9.20 21.36
N GLU A 43 17.13 -9.90 21.67
CA GLU A 43 17.31 -11.32 21.29
C GLU A 43 16.28 -12.27 21.92
N ASP A 44 15.67 -11.89 23.05
CA ASP A 44 14.63 -12.63 23.77
C ASP A 44 13.21 -12.32 23.26
N SER A 45 13.07 -11.59 22.16
CA SER A 45 11.78 -11.19 21.61
C SER A 45 10.99 -12.38 21.08
N LYS A 46 9.72 -12.48 21.49
CA LYS A 46 8.76 -13.51 21.05
C LYS A 46 8.24 -13.18 19.67
N LEU A 47 8.97 -13.53 18.61
CA LEU A 47 8.70 -13.10 17.23
C LEU A 47 7.28 -13.44 16.76
N ILE A 48 6.83 -14.70 16.92
CA ILE A 48 5.49 -15.12 16.48
C ILE A 48 4.39 -14.32 17.18
N ASN A 49 4.52 -14.11 18.49
CA ASN A 49 3.53 -13.37 19.26
C ASN A 49 3.45 -11.91 18.77
N ASN A 50 4.60 -11.27 18.56
CA ASN A 50 4.66 -9.89 18.06
C ASN A 50 4.02 -9.79 16.66
N VAL A 51 4.33 -10.70 15.75
CA VAL A 51 3.74 -10.74 14.41
C VAL A 51 2.22 -10.93 14.47
N LEU A 52 1.74 -11.85 15.30
CA LEU A 52 0.29 -12.08 15.46
C LEU A 52 -0.43 -10.86 16.02
N ILE A 53 0.15 -10.16 16.99
CA ILE A 53 -0.42 -8.92 17.53
C ILE A 53 -0.48 -7.85 16.45
N VAL A 54 0.59 -7.65 15.68
CA VAL A 54 0.65 -6.66 14.61
C VAL A 54 -0.39 -6.98 13.53
N VAL A 55 -0.41 -8.21 13.02
CA VAL A 55 -1.34 -8.62 11.95
C VAL A 55 -2.80 -8.51 12.40
N SER A 56 -3.12 -9.02 13.60
CA SER A 56 -4.48 -8.98 14.13
C SER A 56 -4.96 -7.55 14.39
N SER A 57 -4.08 -6.71 14.95
CA SER A 57 -4.40 -5.29 15.20
C SER A 57 -4.61 -4.53 13.90
N ASN A 58 -3.75 -4.74 12.90
CA ASN A 58 -3.87 -4.14 11.58
C ASN A 58 -5.18 -4.52 10.91
N SER A 59 -5.47 -5.81 10.80
CA SER A 59 -6.70 -6.31 10.17
C SER A 59 -7.96 -5.86 10.94
N GLY A 60 -7.91 -5.85 12.27
CA GLY A 60 -9.00 -5.35 13.09
C GLY A 60 -9.27 -3.87 12.86
N PHE A 61 -8.23 -3.05 12.74
CA PHE A 61 -8.35 -1.64 12.44
C PHE A 61 -8.89 -1.38 11.03
N GLU A 62 -8.45 -2.14 10.02
CA GLU A 62 -8.96 -2.06 8.65
C GLU A 62 -10.46 -2.35 8.58
N ILE A 63 -10.92 -3.44 9.23
CA ILE A 63 -12.34 -3.79 9.28
C ILE A 63 -13.14 -2.68 9.98
N PHE A 64 -12.65 -2.19 11.12
CA PHE A 64 -13.31 -1.11 11.86
C PHE A 64 -13.42 0.16 11.02
N THR A 65 -12.35 0.54 10.33
CA THR A 65 -12.31 1.71 9.44
C THR A 65 -13.25 1.53 8.25
N ALA A 66 -13.33 0.32 7.67
CA ALA A 66 -14.23 0.02 6.57
C ALA A 66 -15.70 0.29 6.96
N PHE A 67 -16.14 -0.11 8.16
CA PHE A 67 -17.48 0.22 8.64
C PHE A 67 -17.73 1.73 8.67
N GLY A 68 -16.76 2.52 9.15
CA GLY A 68 -16.85 3.97 9.17
C GLY A 68 -16.99 4.55 7.77
N VAL A 69 -16.09 4.19 6.85
CA VAL A 69 -16.08 4.72 5.47
C VAL A 69 -17.36 4.35 4.73
N PHE A 70 -17.78 3.08 4.78
CA PHE A 70 -19.00 2.65 4.09
C PHE A 70 -20.28 3.22 4.70
N SER A 71 -20.31 3.46 6.01
CA SER A 71 -21.45 4.15 6.65
C SER A 71 -21.58 5.59 6.14
N ILE A 72 -20.46 6.28 5.97
CA ILE A 72 -20.42 7.64 5.46
C ILE A 72 -20.84 7.69 3.98
N LEU A 73 -20.30 6.79 3.15
CA LEU A 73 -20.68 6.68 1.75
C LEU A 73 -22.16 6.35 1.58
N GLY A 74 -22.68 5.45 2.43
CA GLY A 74 -24.11 5.12 2.47
C GLY A 74 -24.99 6.32 2.85
N PHE A 75 -24.59 7.10 3.84
CA PHE A 75 -25.27 8.35 4.20
C PHE A 75 -25.28 9.34 3.03
N MET A 76 -24.14 9.54 2.37
CA MET A 76 -24.06 10.40 1.19
C MET A 76 -24.95 9.92 0.05
N SER A 77 -24.95 8.63 -0.25
CA SER A 77 -25.78 8.03 -1.29
C SER A 77 -27.28 8.31 -1.04
N VAL A 78 -27.73 8.10 0.19
CA VAL A 78 -29.13 8.36 0.58
C VAL A 78 -29.47 9.87 0.50
N THR A 79 -28.55 10.72 0.96
CA THR A 79 -28.80 12.17 1.01
C THR A 79 -28.75 12.83 -0.36
N SER A 80 -27.85 12.39 -1.23
CA SER A 80 -27.69 12.94 -2.59
C SER A 80 -28.54 12.27 -3.66
N GLY A 81 -29.14 11.09 -3.34
CA GLY A 81 -29.88 10.28 -4.32
C GLY A 81 -29.00 9.65 -5.39
N VAL A 82 -27.68 9.62 -5.20
CA VAL A 82 -26.68 9.09 -6.14
C VAL A 82 -26.28 7.68 -5.69
N PRO A 83 -26.20 6.67 -6.61
CA PRO A 83 -25.76 5.33 -6.28
C PRO A 83 -24.39 5.32 -5.60
N ILE A 84 -24.21 4.44 -4.59
CA ILE A 84 -22.97 4.38 -3.80
C ILE A 84 -21.75 4.09 -4.67
N GLU A 85 -21.92 3.30 -5.72
CA GLU A 85 -20.87 2.92 -6.68
C GLU A 85 -20.25 4.13 -7.38
N SER A 86 -21.05 5.16 -7.63
CA SER A 86 -20.56 6.40 -8.25
C SER A 86 -19.88 7.37 -7.28
N LEU A 87 -20.08 7.16 -5.98
CA LEU A 87 -19.44 7.93 -4.91
C LEU A 87 -18.10 7.33 -4.47
N ILE A 88 -17.86 6.06 -4.77
CA ILE A 88 -16.62 5.38 -4.42
C ILE A 88 -15.47 6.01 -5.20
N ARG A 89 -14.53 6.57 -4.48
CA ARG A 89 -13.25 7.07 -4.98
C ARG A 89 -12.14 6.35 -4.24
N GLN A 90 -11.01 6.14 -4.92
CA GLN A 90 -9.83 5.51 -4.34
C GLN A 90 -8.74 6.57 -4.09
N GLY A 91 -7.78 6.22 -3.25
CA GLY A 91 -6.59 7.01 -3.01
C GLY A 91 -6.88 8.46 -2.60
N THR A 92 -6.24 9.40 -3.28
CA THR A 92 -6.33 10.84 -3.01
C THR A 92 -7.74 11.38 -3.19
N GLY A 93 -8.54 10.82 -4.10
CA GLY A 93 -9.91 11.23 -4.33
C GLY A 93 -10.82 10.98 -3.13
N LEU A 94 -10.66 9.87 -2.43
CA LEU A 94 -11.41 9.58 -1.20
C LEU A 94 -11.05 10.61 -0.10
N VAL A 95 -9.76 10.83 0.12
CA VAL A 95 -9.26 11.66 1.22
C VAL A 95 -9.52 13.15 1.00
N PHE A 96 -9.29 13.66 -0.21
CA PHE A 96 -9.28 15.11 -0.47
C PHE A 96 -10.53 15.64 -1.18
N ILE A 97 -11.42 14.76 -1.65
CA ILE A 97 -12.68 15.17 -2.27
C ILE A 97 -13.87 14.69 -1.44
N VAL A 98 -13.95 13.38 -1.17
CA VAL A 98 -15.12 12.79 -0.50
C VAL A 98 -15.20 13.24 0.95
N PHE A 99 -14.15 13.08 1.75
CA PHE A 99 -14.18 13.46 3.18
C PHE A 99 -14.43 14.96 3.41
N PRO A 100 -13.80 15.92 2.70
CA PRO A 100 -14.14 17.34 2.85
C PRO A 100 -15.59 17.65 2.53
N THR A 101 -16.14 17.01 1.48
CA THR A 101 -17.55 17.18 1.13
C THR A 101 -18.46 16.75 2.29
N ILE A 102 -18.12 15.61 2.93
CA ILE A 102 -18.87 15.12 4.11
C ILE A 102 -18.77 16.09 5.27
N PHE A 103 -17.58 16.54 5.64
CA PHE A 103 -17.40 17.47 6.75
C PHE A 103 -18.18 18.77 6.53
N ASN A 104 -18.29 19.23 5.29
CA ASN A 104 -19.11 20.40 4.96
C ASN A 104 -20.61 20.17 5.23
N THR A 105 -21.12 18.95 5.09
CA THR A 105 -22.53 18.62 5.39
C THR A 105 -22.83 18.48 6.89
N MET A 106 -21.80 18.26 7.73
CA MET A 106 -21.93 18.04 9.17
C MET A 106 -22.05 19.33 10.01
N GLY A 107 -22.04 20.51 9.38
CA GLY A 107 -22.17 21.79 10.07
C GLY A 107 -21.04 22.05 11.09
N ILE A 108 -21.39 22.35 12.36
CA ILE A 108 -20.37 22.65 13.40
C ILE A 108 -19.49 21.45 13.71
N ALA A 109 -20.03 20.24 13.72
CA ALA A 109 -19.25 19.03 13.96
C ALA A 109 -18.16 18.83 12.87
N GLY A 110 -18.50 19.11 11.61
CA GLY A 110 -17.54 19.03 10.51
C GLY A 110 -16.37 20.01 10.61
N LYS A 111 -16.63 21.22 11.18
CA LYS A 111 -15.56 22.21 11.41
C LYS A 111 -14.52 21.75 12.44
N ILE A 112 -14.88 20.84 13.32
CA ILE A 112 -13.98 20.28 14.33
C ILE A 112 -13.36 18.96 13.80
N LEU A 113 -14.20 18.07 13.28
CA LEU A 113 -13.76 16.74 12.84
C LEU A 113 -12.86 16.81 11.60
N GLY A 114 -13.11 17.74 10.68
CA GLY A 114 -12.31 17.91 9.47
C GLY A 114 -10.82 18.19 9.78
N PRO A 115 -10.48 19.24 10.53
CA PRO A 115 -9.10 19.51 10.91
C PRO A 115 -8.45 18.37 11.71
N LEU A 116 -9.18 17.72 12.62
CA LEU A 116 -8.67 16.56 13.38
C LEU A 116 -8.37 15.38 12.46
N PHE A 117 -9.22 15.11 11.49
CA PHE A 117 -9.02 14.06 10.50
C PHE A 117 -7.77 14.32 9.65
N PHE A 118 -7.61 15.53 9.10
CA PHE A 118 -6.43 15.86 8.30
C PHE A 118 -5.16 15.91 9.14
N LEU A 119 -5.24 16.31 10.39
CA LEU A 119 -4.10 16.23 11.31
C LEU A 119 -3.69 14.78 11.59
N ALA A 120 -4.67 13.90 11.80
CA ALA A 120 -4.41 12.46 11.97
C ALA A 120 -3.76 11.84 10.73
N ILE A 121 -4.24 12.17 9.51
CA ILE A 121 -3.63 11.72 8.25
C ILE A 121 -2.22 12.26 8.09
N LEU A 122 -1.97 13.53 8.45
CA LEU A 122 -0.64 14.10 8.39
C LEU A 122 0.35 13.34 9.28
N PHE A 123 -0.02 13.05 10.52
CA PHE A 123 0.82 12.26 11.42
C PHE A 123 1.01 10.82 10.92
N ALA A 124 -0.05 10.19 10.43
CA ALA A 124 0.04 8.86 9.84
C ALA A 124 0.99 8.85 8.62
N GLY A 125 0.90 9.86 7.76
CA GLY A 125 1.80 10.01 6.61
C GLY A 125 3.26 10.21 7.00
N ILE A 126 3.53 11.07 7.99
CA ILE A 126 4.90 11.31 8.48
C ILE A 126 5.49 10.03 9.09
N THR A 127 4.75 9.31 9.92
CA THR A 127 5.23 8.07 10.55
C THR A 127 5.50 6.98 9.52
N SER A 128 4.64 6.86 8.51
CA SER A 128 4.84 5.93 7.38
C SER A 128 6.07 6.31 6.56
N ALA A 129 6.25 7.59 6.24
CA ALA A 129 7.44 8.07 5.51
C ALA A 129 8.74 7.76 6.26
N LEU A 130 8.76 7.90 7.58
CA LEU A 130 9.90 7.52 8.42
C LEU A 130 10.15 6.01 8.36
N GLY A 131 9.08 5.19 8.39
CA GLY A 131 9.18 3.74 8.25
C GLY A 131 9.81 3.31 6.92
N PHE A 132 9.47 3.96 5.82
CA PHE A 132 10.10 3.71 4.51
C PHE A 132 11.53 4.23 4.40
N LEU A 133 11.83 5.34 5.07
CA LEU A 133 13.17 5.94 5.03
C LEU A 133 14.20 5.09 5.77
N GLU A 134 13.81 4.42 6.85
CA GLU A 134 14.71 3.69 7.74
C GLU A 134 15.48 2.55 7.05
N PRO A 135 14.87 1.63 6.27
CA PRO A 135 15.59 0.61 5.51
C PRO A 135 16.58 1.20 4.49
N LEU A 136 16.17 2.26 3.80
CA LEU A 136 17.03 2.94 2.83
C LEU A 136 18.22 3.61 3.53
N LEU A 137 17.97 4.23 4.67
CA LEU A 137 19.00 4.88 5.48
C LEU A 137 20.07 3.88 5.92
N ASN A 138 19.65 2.74 6.47
CA ASN A 138 20.56 1.69 6.90
C ASN A 138 21.36 1.14 5.72
N SER A 139 20.69 0.85 4.60
CA SER A 139 21.36 0.34 3.40
C SER A 139 22.42 1.31 2.85
N VAL A 140 22.15 2.63 2.88
CA VAL A 140 23.10 3.64 2.44
C VAL A 140 24.25 3.79 3.42
N CYS A 141 23.99 3.74 4.73
CA CYS A 141 25.03 3.75 5.76
C CYS A 141 25.99 2.57 5.60
N ASP A 142 25.43 1.34 5.46
CA ASP A 142 26.22 0.12 5.38
C ASP A 142 27.02 0.03 4.07
N LYS A 143 26.41 0.41 2.95
CA LYS A 143 27.05 0.31 1.63
C LYS A 143 28.14 1.35 1.41
N PHE A 144 27.93 2.59 1.85
CA PHE A 144 28.83 3.70 1.58
C PHE A 144 29.66 4.15 2.79
N GLY A 145 29.45 3.57 3.95
CA GLY A 145 30.11 3.97 5.20
C GLY A 145 29.82 5.40 5.65
N PHE A 146 28.68 5.94 5.21
CA PHE A 146 28.29 7.31 5.58
C PHE A 146 27.71 7.37 6.98
N THR A 147 27.88 8.51 7.65
CA THR A 147 27.20 8.76 8.91
C THR A 147 25.69 8.86 8.69
N ARG A 148 24.90 8.44 9.68
CA ARG A 148 23.43 8.48 9.62
C ARG A 148 22.88 9.87 9.21
N LYS A 149 23.47 10.95 9.73
CA LYS A 149 23.08 12.33 9.37
C LYS A 149 23.32 12.63 7.89
N LYS A 150 24.48 12.23 7.35
CA LYS A 150 24.82 12.45 5.94
C LYS A 150 23.90 11.65 5.03
N SER A 151 23.66 10.37 5.35
CA SER A 151 22.75 9.51 4.58
C SER A 151 21.32 10.05 4.59
N ALA A 152 20.81 10.48 5.75
CA ALA A 152 19.51 11.10 5.87
C ALA A 152 19.38 12.38 5.02
N SER A 153 20.39 13.27 5.08
CA SER A 153 20.37 14.50 4.29
C SER A 153 20.36 14.25 2.78
N ILE A 154 21.12 13.24 2.32
CA ILE A 154 21.15 12.86 0.90
C ILE A 154 19.81 12.29 0.49
N LEU A 155 19.27 11.31 1.25
CA LEU A 155 18.00 10.66 0.94
C LEU A 155 16.83 11.65 0.96
N CYS A 156 16.76 12.52 1.98
CA CYS A 156 15.74 13.56 2.04
C CYS A 156 15.88 14.58 0.91
N GLY A 157 17.11 14.97 0.54
CA GLY A 157 17.35 15.87 -0.59
C GLY A 157 16.91 15.28 -1.92
N VAL A 158 17.31 14.04 -2.20
CA VAL A 158 16.87 13.32 -3.42
C VAL A 158 15.35 13.10 -3.41
N GLY A 159 14.78 12.66 -2.29
CA GLY A 159 13.34 12.47 -2.13
C GLY A 159 12.58 13.78 -2.33
N PHE A 160 13.08 14.89 -1.83
CA PHE A 160 12.49 16.22 -2.04
C PHE A 160 12.45 16.59 -3.54
N VAL A 161 13.57 16.41 -4.25
CA VAL A 161 13.61 16.68 -5.70
C VAL A 161 12.63 15.79 -6.47
N ILE A 162 12.59 14.49 -6.15
CA ILE A 162 11.63 13.56 -6.77
C ILE A 162 10.20 13.98 -6.45
N SER A 163 9.90 14.34 -5.21
CA SER A 163 8.55 14.73 -4.80
C SER A 163 8.03 15.98 -5.52
N MET A 164 8.92 16.86 -5.99
CA MET A 164 8.50 18.02 -6.78
C MET A 164 7.79 17.63 -8.09
N PHE A 165 8.16 16.51 -8.70
CA PHE A 165 7.46 16.00 -9.89
C PHE A 165 6.01 15.60 -9.59
N PHE A 166 5.75 15.16 -8.35
CA PHE A 166 4.41 14.78 -7.88
C PHE A 166 3.57 15.96 -7.39
N THR A 167 4.04 17.20 -7.52
CA THR A 167 3.26 18.41 -7.20
C THR A 167 2.73 19.12 -8.46
N CYS A 168 3.07 18.63 -9.65
CA CYS A 168 2.59 19.17 -10.92
C CYS A 168 1.11 18.84 -11.16
N GLY A 169 0.45 19.51 -12.13
CA GLY A 169 -0.96 19.30 -12.42
C GLY A 169 -1.36 17.88 -12.86
N ILE A 170 -0.39 17.05 -13.24
CA ILE A 170 -0.56 15.63 -13.60
C ILE A 170 -0.32 14.67 -12.42
N SER A 171 -0.11 15.21 -11.22
CA SER A 171 0.30 14.43 -10.06
C SER A 171 -0.62 13.24 -9.74
N SER A 172 -1.93 13.42 -9.84
CA SER A 172 -2.91 12.37 -9.55
C SER A 172 -2.71 11.15 -10.45
N TYR A 173 -2.54 11.36 -11.76
CA TYR A 173 -2.28 10.27 -12.70
C TYR A 173 -0.93 9.63 -12.46
N LEU A 174 0.11 10.45 -12.21
CA LEU A 174 1.45 9.94 -11.96
C LEU A 174 1.49 9.07 -10.70
N VAL A 175 0.79 9.48 -9.64
CA VAL A 175 0.66 8.69 -8.40
C VAL A 175 -0.06 7.37 -8.68
N GLU A 176 -1.20 7.39 -9.38
CA GLU A 176 -1.97 6.18 -9.69
C GLU A 176 -1.15 5.17 -10.51
N ILE A 177 -0.42 5.66 -11.51
CA ILE A 177 0.42 4.82 -12.37
C ILE A 177 1.58 4.19 -11.58
N VAL A 178 2.33 5.02 -10.84
CA VAL A 178 3.50 4.55 -10.08
C VAL A 178 3.05 3.61 -8.96
N ASP A 179 2.00 3.97 -8.25
CA ASP A 179 1.43 3.17 -7.16
C ASP A 179 0.91 1.82 -7.68
N GLY A 180 0.11 1.83 -8.74
CA GLY A 180 -0.41 0.62 -9.37
C GLY A 180 0.70 -0.30 -9.84
N PHE A 181 1.71 0.22 -10.54
CA PHE A 181 2.82 -0.59 -11.01
C PHE A 181 3.65 -1.18 -9.86
N LEU A 182 4.01 -0.37 -8.87
CA LEU A 182 4.82 -0.84 -7.74
C LEU A 182 4.07 -1.86 -6.89
N ASN A 183 2.81 -1.60 -6.54
CA ASN A 183 2.06 -2.47 -5.64
C ASN A 183 1.59 -3.75 -6.33
N GLN A 184 1.08 -3.65 -7.56
CA GLN A 184 0.53 -4.82 -8.24
C GLN A 184 1.59 -5.73 -8.85
N PHE A 185 2.72 -5.16 -9.30
CA PHE A 185 3.74 -5.94 -10.01
C PHE A 185 5.08 -6.00 -9.26
N GLY A 186 5.62 -4.86 -8.85
CA GLY A 186 6.96 -4.80 -8.27
C GLY A 186 7.06 -5.53 -6.94
N ILE A 187 6.21 -5.21 -6.00
CA ILE A 187 6.25 -5.77 -4.64
C ILE A 187 5.86 -7.24 -4.63
N LEU A 188 4.85 -7.65 -5.40
CA LEU A 188 4.47 -9.06 -5.54
C LEU A 188 5.65 -9.93 -6.01
N PHE A 189 6.36 -9.46 -7.03
CA PHE A 189 7.54 -10.15 -7.53
C PHE A 189 8.64 -10.26 -6.48
N LEU A 190 8.92 -9.18 -5.75
CA LEU A 190 9.91 -9.16 -4.67
C LEU A 190 9.55 -10.14 -3.55
N ILE A 191 8.28 -10.26 -3.17
CA ILE A 191 7.85 -11.21 -2.14
C ILE A 191 8.00 -12.65 -2.62
N ALA A 192 7.65 -12.94 -3.88
CA ALA A 192 7.90 -14.26 -4.45
C ALA A 192 9.39 -14.62 -4.38
N LEU A 193 10.28 -13.67 -4.73
CA LEU A 193 11.73 -13.86 -4.58
C LEU A 193 12.15 -14.05 -3.12
N GLN A 194 11.60 -13.28 -2.19
CA GLN A 194 11.86 -13.46 -0.75
C GLN A 194 11.45 -14.86 -0.27
N CYS A 195 10.29 -15.36 -0.67
CA CYS A 195 9.85 -16.71 -0.34
C CYS A 195 10.83 -17.77 -0.87
N ILE A 196 11.39 -17.58 -2.08
CA ILE A 196 12.39 -18.49 -2.64
C ILE A 196 13.70 -18.39 -1.86
N ILE A 197 14.18 -17.19 -1.56
CA ILE A 197 15.44 -16.98 -0.83
C ILE A 197 15.35 -17.60 0.56
N PHE A 198 14.32 -17.27 1.34
CA PHE A 198 14.16 -17.80 2.68
C PHE A 198 13.81 -19.29 2.71
N GLY A 199 12.96 -19.73 1.77
CA GLY A 199 12.50 -21.11 1.71
C GLY A 199 13.57 -22.10 1.24
N TRP A 200 14.42 -21.71 0.28
CA TRP A 200 15.30 -22.63 -0.42
C TRP A 200 16.80 -22.34 -0.21
N ILE A 201 17.18 -21.06 -0.18
CA ILE A 201 18.59 -20.66 -0.09
C ILE A 201 19.06 -20.60 1.37
N LEU A 202 18.29 -19.95 2.22
CA LEU A 202 18.63 -19.76 3.64
C LEU A 202 18.19 -20.93 4.54
N GLY A 203 17.33 -21.83 4.03
CA GLY A 203 16.85 -22.99 4.79
C GLY A 203 15.86 -22.61 5.89
N ILE A 204 14.59 -22.41 5.52
CA ILE A 204 13.52 -22.04 6.47
C ILE A 204 13.34 -23.08 7.60
N ASP A 205 13.75 -24.33 7.35
CA ASP A 205 13.66 -25.40 8.33
C ASP A 205 14.54 -25.10 9.57
N ASP A 206 15.71 -24.50 9.39
CA ASP A 206 16.62 -24.08 10.48
C ASP A 206 16.08 -22.83 11.19
N LEU A 207 15.38 -21.94 10.47
CA LEU A 207 14.78 -20.73 11.04
C LEU A 207 13.58 -21.01 11.94
N ILE A 208 12.89 -22.12 11.74
CA ILE A 208 11.70 -22.48 12.54
C ILE A 208 12.04 -22.59 14.04
N GLU A 209 13.18 -23.15 14.39
CA GLU A 209 13.58 -23.29 15.78
C GLU A 209 13.77 -21.92 16.43
N VAL A 210 14.45 -21.02 15.73
CA VAL A 210 14.67 -19.64 16.19
C VAL A 210 13.36 -18.87 16.30
N VAL A 211 12.48 -18.99 15.32
CA VAL A 211 11.20 -18.27 15.27
C VAL A 211 10.23 -18.76 16.35
N ASN A 212 10.26 -20.05 16.68
CA ASN A 212 9.43 -20.65 17.72
C ASN A 212 9.99 -20.45 19.13
N LYS A 213 11.24 -20.03 19.27
CA LYS A 213 11.89 -19.84 20.56
C LYS A 213 11.06 -18.86 21.41
N ASP A 214 10.77 -19.26 22.62
CA ASP A 214 10.03 -18.47 23.64
C ASP A 214 8.62 -17.99 23.22
N SER A 215 8.13 -18.43 22.06
CA SER A 215 6.80 -18.07 21.55
C SER A 215 5.71 -18.94 22.19
N VAL A 216 4.54 -18.35 22.46
CA VAL A 216 3.36 -19.08 22.98
C VAL A 216 2.72 -19.93 21.89
N MET A 217 2.66 -19.39 20.65
CA MET A 217 2.20 -20.11 19.48
C MET A 217 3.40 -20.56 18.66
N HIS A 218 3.34 -21.79 18.18
CA HIS A 218 4.41 -22.38 17.40
C HIS A 218 3.95 -22.58 15.94
N VAL A 219 4.81 -22.22 14.99
CA VAL A 219 4.61 -22.53 13.59
C VAL A 219 5.20 -23.90 13.29
N GLY A 220 4.47 -24.71 12.55
CA GLY A 220 4.83 -26.08 12.23
C GLY A 220 5.19 -26.30 10.75
N LYS A 221 5.32 -27.58 10.37
CA LYS A 221 5.66 -28.00 9.00
C LYS A 221 4.71 -27.44 7.93
N LEU A 222 3.43 -27.25 8.27
CA LEU A 222 2.45 -26.65 7.37
C LEU A 222 2.83 -25.24 6.95
N TRP A 223 3.30 -24.42 7.91
CA TRP A 223 3.76 -23.06 7.64
C TRP A 223 4.98 -23.04 6.72
N VAL A 224 5.94 -23.95 6.93
CA VAL A 224 7.09 -24.14 6.02
C VAL A 224 6.62 -24.48 4.61
N THR A 225 5.70 -25.43 4.49
CA THR A 225 5.18 -25.87 3.19
C THR A 225 4.47 -24.72 2.48
N ILE A 226 3.72 -23.90 3.21
CA ILE A 226 3.05 -22.73 2.64
C ILE A 226 4.07 -21.74 2.09
N ILE A 227 5.08 -21.35 2.88
CA ILE A 227 6.06 -20.34 2.45
C ILE A 227 6.97 -20.87 1.35
N LYS A 228 7.36 -22.15 1.41
CA LYS A 228 8.32 -22.74 0.49
C LYS A 228 7.73 -23.06 -0.87
N TYR A 229 6.47 -23.46 -0.93
CA TYR A 229 5.85 -23.97 -2.15
C TYR A 229 4.55 -23.24 -2.53
N ILE A 230 3.60 -23.15 -1.62
CA ILE A 230 2.25 -22.67 -1.94
C ILE A 230 2.27 -21.17 -2.26
N LEU A 231 2.83 -20.38 -1.36
CA LEU A 231 2.81 -18.92 -1.47
C LEU A 231 3.54 -18.41 -2.72
N PRO A 232 4.79 -18.80 -3.03
CA PRO A 232 5.45 -18.35 -4.24
C PRO A 232 4.73 -18.80 -5.51
N CYS A 233 4.19 -20.02 -5.55
CA CYS A 233 3.39 -20.50 -6.70
C CYS A 233 2.13 -19.65 -6.91
N VAL A 234 1.36 -19.39 -5.85
CA VAL A 234 0.15 -18.57 -5.95
C VAL A 234 0.49 -17.14 -6.39
N ILE A 235 1.52 -16.54 -5.79
CA ILE A 235 1.92 -15.19 -6.16
C ILE A 235 2.39 -15.12 -7.61
N PHE A 236 3.20 -16.06 -8.08
CA PHE A 236 3.64 -16.10 -9.48
C PHE A 236 2.48 -16.30 -10.45
N ILE A 237 1.50 -17.14 -10.11
CA ILE A 237 0.30 -17.34 -10.92
C ILE A 237 -0.46 -16.03 -11.03
N VAL A 238 -0.81 -15.41 -9.91
CA VAL A 238 -1.57 -14.14 -9.88
C VAL A 238 -0.80 -13.04 -10.62
N TRP A 239 0.51 -12.92 -10.37
CA TRP A 239 1.37 -11.94 -11.01
C TRP A 239 1.45 -12.13 -12.53
N THR A 240 1.59 -13.37 -13.01
CA THR A 240 1.65 -13.69 -14.45
C THR A 240 0.32 -13.35 -15.14
N PHE A 241 -0.80 -13.71 -14.53
CA PHE A 241 -2.12 -13.37 -15.07
C PHE A 241 -2.35 -11.85 -15.08
N GLY A 242 -1.93 -11.14 -14.06
CA GLY A 242 -1.99 -9.67 -14.02
C GLY A 242 -1.19 -9.03 -15.16
N ILE A 243 0.01 -9.52 -15.46
CA ILE A 243 0.80 -9.06 -16.61
C ILE A 243 0.11 -9.37 -17.95
N ILE A 244 -0.43 -10.57 -18.10
CA ILE A 244 -1.15 -10.96 -19.33
C ILE A 244 -2.36 -10.05 -19.55
N ASP A 245 -3.09 -9.74 -18.50
CA ASP A 245 -4.24 -8.84 -18.57
C ASP A 245 -3.81 -7.41 -18.93
N LEU A 246 -2.75 -6.90 -18.31
CA LEU A 246 -2.17 -5.59 -18.63
C LEU A 246 -1.74 -5.48 -20.10
N ILE A 247 -1.13 -6.55 -20.63
CA ILE A 247 -0.70 -6.58 -22.04
C ILE A 247 -1.91 -6.64 -22.98
N LYS A 248 -2.93 -7.43 -22.65
CA LYS A 248 -4.15 -7.58 -23.48
C LYS A 248 -5.01 -6.34 -23.52
N THR A 249 -5.12 -5.63 -22.42
CA THR A 249 -5.89 -4.40 -22.31
C THR A 249 -5.17 -3.19 -22.93
N GLY A 250 -3.94 -3.36 -23.43
CA GLY A 250 -3.13 -2.25 -23.95
C GLY A 250 -2.67 -1.28 -22.87
N GLY A 251 -2.93 -1.59 -21.61
CA GLY A 251 -2.72 -0.71 -20.47
C GLY A 251 -1.30 -0.15 -20.37
N PHE A 252 -0.30 -0.86 -20.85
CA PHE A 252 1.07 -0.34 -20.89
C PHE A 252 1.25 0.77 -21.92
N LEU A 253 0.54 0.69 -23.05
CA LEU A 253 0.56 1.71 -24.11
C LEU A 253 -0.36 2.89 -23.74
N GLU A 254 -1.54 2.62 -23.19
CA GLU A 254 -2.44 3.64 -22.64
C GLU A 254 -1.75 4.39 -21.51
N LEU A 255 -1.08 3.68 -20.59
CA LEU A 255 -0.28 4.24 -19.51
C LEU A 255 0.83 5.18 -20.05
N ALA A 256 1.57 4.74 -21.08
CA ALA A 256 2.63 5.54 -21.70
C ALA A 256 2.05 6.72 -22.51
N VAL A 257 0.92 6.52 -23.17
CA VAL A 257 0.20 7.54 -23.97
C VAL A 257 -0.47 8.55 -23.04
N ASP A 258 -1.11 8.13 -21.96
CA ASP A 258 -1.74 9.03 -20.99
C ASP A 258 -0.70 9.89 -20.26
N VAL A 259 0.46 9.34 -19.92
CA VAL A 259 1.57 10.11 -19.31
C VAL A 259 2.08 11.21 -20.27
N VAL A 260 2.06 10.95 -21.57
CA VAL A 260 2.57 11.90 -22.58
C VAL A 260 1.49 12.85 -23.11
N ILE A 261 0.27 12.35 -23.33
CA ILE A 261 -0.80 13.12 -24.00
C ILE A 261 -1.62 13.94 -23.01
N THR A 262 -1.87 13.43 -21.80
CA THR A 262 -2.71 14.13 -20.81
C THR A 262 -2.14 15.49 -20.40
N PRO A 263 -0.82 15.66 -20.16
CA PRO A 263 -0.24 16.99 -19.93
C PRO A 263 -0.43 17.94 -21.11
N VAL A 264 -0.32 17.43 -22.35
CA VAL A 264 -0.45 18.23 -23.57
C VAL A 264 -1.91 18.67 -23.75
N SER A 265 -2.88 17.78 -23.55
CA SER A 265 -4.30 18.14 -23.67
C SER A 265 -4.77 19.06 -22.53
N TYR A 266 -4.27 18.90 -21.31
CA TYR A 266 -4.59 19.80 -20.19
C TYR A 266 -4.02 21.20 -20.39
N THR A 267 -2.79 21.33 -20.88
CA THR A 267 -2.19 22.63 -21.17
C THR A 267 -2.88 23.33 -22.35
N HIS A 268 -3.37 22.59 -23.35
CA HIS A 268 -4.08 23.18 -24.47
C HIS A 268 -5.56 23.49 -24.22
N LEU A 269 -6.23 22.73 -23.34
CA LEU A 269 -7.66 22.92 -23.03
C LEU A 269 -7.92 23.90 -21.86
N THR A 270 -7.02 24.00 -20.90
CA THR A 270 -7.24 24.84 -19.72
C THR A 270 -6.60 26.22 -19.79
N LEU A 271 -5.52 26.40 -20.55
CA LEU A 271 -4.91 27.73 -20.76
C LEU A 271 -5.87 28.75 -21.37
N PRO A 272 -6.71 28.45 -22.39
CA PRO A 272 -7.63 29.44 -22.93
C PRO A 272 -8.79 29.80 -22.00
N THR A 273 -9.13 28.94 -21.02
CA THR A 273 -10.22 29.20 -20.06
C THR A 273 -9.76 29.97 -18.82
N ILE A 274 -8.48 29.95 -18.50
CA ILE A 274 -7.91 30.72 -17.38
C ILE A 274 -7.54 32.17 -17.81
N LEU A 275 -7.38 32.41 -19.10
CA LEU A 275 -7.07 33.72 -19.69
C LEU A 275 -8.29 34.50 -20.20
N ARG A 276 -9.51 33.98 -19.98
CA ARG A 276 -10.78 34.70 -20.12
C ARG A 276 -11.39 34.95 -18.74
#